data_777885a63f9f567f6c526b02ee2281c0
#
_entry.id   777885a63f9f567f6c526b02ee2281c0
#
_cell.length_a   1.000
_cell.length_b   1.000
_cell.length_c   1.000
_cell.angle_alpha   90.00
_cell.angle_beta   90.00
_cell.angle_gamma   90.00
#
_symmetry.space_group_name_H-M   'P 1'
#
loop_
_entity.id
_entity.type
_entity.pdbx_description
1 polymer ?
#
loop_
_entity_poly.entity_id
_entity_poly.type
_entity_poly.pdbx_seq_one_letter_code
_entity_poly.pdbx_strand_id
1 'polypeptide(L)'
;GNLYYRGYNINDLVQGFLKDEHYGFEEIAYLLLFGELPNEKELSMFHETLVERRTLPPTFVRDVIMKAPSRDMMNSLSRSILNLYTYDAKADDTSIPNVLRQCLNLISQFPMLMVYGYHAYNYRMGDDLFIYAPSPELSTAENILMMLREDRKYTKLEAKILDMALVLHMDHGGGNNSTFTTHVVTSSGTDTYSTIAAAMASLKGPKHGGANIKVTQMFEDMKEKLSDWEDKDEVRKYLNDLLEKKAFDKKGLIYGMGHAIYSVSDPRADIFKVFVKQLAKEKGCEKEYALYEMVEHMAPEVIAEKRKIYKGVNANVDFYSGLV
;
A
#
# COMPACT_ATOMS: atom_id res chain seq x y z
N GLY A 1 -7.00 4.76 -18.51
CA GLY A 1 -7.92 3.78 -17.95
C GLY A 1 -8.87 4.39 -16.93
N ASN A 2 -9.90 3.66 -16.57
CA ASN A 2 -10.87 4.07 -15.54
C ASN A 2 -10.88 3.03 -14.43
N LEU A 3 -11.00 3.50 -13.19
CA LEU A 3 -11.18 2.68 -12.00
C LEU A 3 -12.40 3.20 -11.24
N TYR A 4 -13.28 2.30 -10.83
CA TYR A 4 -14.51 2.62 -10.12
C TYR A 4 -14.57 1.88 -8.80
N TYR A 5 -14.88 2.59 -7.74
CA TYR A 5 -15.21 2.05 -6.42
C TYR A 5 -16.72 2.15 -6.21
N ARG A 6 -17.42 1.03 -6.17
CA ARG A 6 -18.90 1.00 -6.00
C ARG A 6 -19.65 1.92 -6.99
N GLY A 7 -19.16 2.03 -8.24
CA GLY A 7 -19.78 2.87 -9.27
C GLY A 7 -19.28 4.31 -9.35
N TYR A 8 -18.47 4.76 -8.39
CA TYR A 8 -17.85 6.09 -8.41
C TYR A 8 -16.47 6.02 -9.06
N ASN A 9 -16.18 6.94 -9.97
CA ASN A 9 -14.85 7.05 -10.56
C ASN A 9 -13.84 7.48 -9.50
N ILE A 10 -12.68 6.83 -9.47
CA ILE A 10 -11.62 7.14 -8.47
C ILE A 10 -11.17 8.60 -8.51
N ASN A 11 -11.14 9.21 -9.70
CA ASN A 11 -10.79 10.62 -9.84
C ASN A 11 -11.80 11.53 -9.14
N ASP A 12 -13.11 11.23 -9.28
CA ASP A 12 -14.18 12.02 -8.65
C ASP A 12 -14.13 11.87 -7.13
N LEU A 13 -13.89 10.65 -6.63
CA LEU A 13 -13.74 10.40 -5.19
C LEU A 13 -12.55 11.18 -4.61
N VAL A 14 -11.41 11.14 -5.27
CA VAL A 14 -10.20 11.86 -4.84
C VAL A 14 -10.44 13.37 -4.87
N GLN A 15 -11.01 13.91 -5.93
CA GLN A 15 -11.34 15.33 -6.01
C GLN A 15 -12.34 15.75 -4.93
N GLY A 16 -13.30 14.87 -4.59
CA GLY A 16 -14.29 15.13 -3.54
C GLY A 16 -13.64 15.37 -2.19
N PHE A 17 -12.88 14.42 -1.66
CA PHE A 17 -12.29 14.60 -0.33
C PHE A 17 -11.14 15.62 -0.29
N LEU A 18 -10.45 15.85 -1.42
CA LEU A 18 -9.47 16.94 -1.51
C LEU A 18 -10.13 18.32 -1.43
N LYS A 19 -11.27 18.49 -2.10
CA LYS A 19 -12.04 19.73 -2.09
C LYS A 19 -12.62 20.01 -0.69
N ASP A 20 -13.11 18.97 -0.03
CA ASP A 20 -13.71 19.09 1.30
C ASP A 20 -12.64 19.12 2.42
N GLU A 21 -11.36 19.07 2.05
CA GLU A 21 -10.20 19.16 2.95
C GLU A 21 -10.19 18.11 4.08
N HIS A 22 -10.73 16.91 3.83
CA HIS A 22 -10.64 15.80 4.79
C HIS A 22 -9.85 14.61 4.22
N TYR A 23 -9.48 13.68 5.10
CA TYR A 23 -8.81 12.43 4.72
C TYR A 23 -9.82 11.45 4.11
N GLY A 24 -9.40 10.76 3.04
CA GLY A 24 -10.29 9.94 2.23
C GLY A 24 -10.42 8.49 2.69
N PHE A 25 -9.45 7.95 3.43
CA PHE A 25 -9.43 6.52 3.75
C PHE A 25 -10.69 6.03 4.44
N GLU A 26 -11.13 6.70 5.50
CA GLU A 26 -12.30 6.31 6.28
C GLU A 26 -13.60 6.43 5.45
N GLU A 27 -13.73 7.50 4.66
CA GLU A 27 -14.88 7.71 3.77
C GLU A 27 -14.98 6.62 2.71
N ILE A 28 -13.85 6.27 2.07
CA ILE A 28 -13.83 5.25 1.03
C ILE A 28 -13.97 3.84 1.63
N ALA A 29 -13.45 3.58 2.84
CA ALA A 29 -13.73 2.35 3.56
C ALA A 29 -15.22 2.17 3.82
N TYR A 30 -15.91 3.23 4.23
CA TYR A 30 -17.36 3.23 4.38
C TYR A 30 -18.06 2.91 3.05
N LEU A 31 -17.69 3.59 1.98
CA LEU A 31 -18.24 3.34 0.64
C LEU A 31 -18.09 1.87 0.22
N LEU A 32 -16.90 1.30 0.38
CA LEU A 32 -16.65 -0.09 -0.03
C LEU A 32 -17.43 -1.10 0.80
N LEU A 33 -17.59 -0.85 2.10
CA LEU A 33 -18.33 -1.73 3.00
C LEU A 33 -19.84 -1.64 2.80
N PHE A 34 -20.38 -0.43 2.68
CA PHE A 34 -21.83 -0.19 2.71
C PHE A 34 -22.44 0.15 1.35
N GLY A 35 -21.64 0.44 0.33
CA GLY A 35 -22.08 0.68 -1.04
C GLY A 35 -22.53 2.10 -1.35
N GLU A 36 -22.53 3.00 -0.36
CA GLU A 36 -22.92 4.40 -0.48
C GLU A 36 -21.92 5.32 0.19
N LEU A 37 -21.77 6.54 -0.30
CA LEU A 37 -20.95 7.54 0.38
C LEU A 37 -21.64 8.02 1.67
N PRO A 38 -20.90 8.16 2.77
CA PRO A 38 -21.48 8.65 4.02
C PRO A 38 -21.78 10.15 3.94
N ASN A 39 -22.84 10.59 4.60
CA ASN A 39 -22.99 12.00 4.97
C ASN A 39 -22.07 12.34 6.17
N GLU A 40 -21.99 13.60 6.56
CA GLU A 40 -21.11 14.04 7.66
C GLU A 40 -21.38 13.30 8.97
N LYS A 41 -22.63 13.06 9.31
CA LYS A 41 -23.02 12.35 10.53
C LYS A 41 -22.58 10.88 10.47
N GLU A 42 -22.83 10.22 9.35
CA GLU A 42 -22.46 8.82 9.12
C GLU A 42 -20.93 8.65 9.14
N LEU A 43 -20.20 9.59 8.52
CA LEU A 43 -18.74 9.57 8.54
C LEU A 43 -18.18 9.75 9.95
N SER A 44 -18.75 10.68 10.73
CA SER A 44 -18.36 10.90 12.12
C SER A 44 -18.62 9.65 12.96
N MET A 45 -19.79 9.03 12.85
CA MET A 45 -20.13 7.78 13.56
C MET A 45 -19.21 6.62 13.13
N PHE A 46 -18.88 6.53 11.86
CA PHE A 46 -17.95 5.52 11.35
C PHE A 46 -16.53 5.72 11.89
N HIS A 47 -16.08 6.97 11.93
CA HIS A 47 -14.79 7.31 12.54
C HIS A 47 -14.76 6.90 14.02
N GLU A 48 -15.78 7.24 14.81
CA GLU A 48 -15.90 6.80 16.21
C GLU A 48 -15.88 5.28 16.34
N THR A 49 -16.59 4.58 15.46
CA THR A 49 -16.62 3.11 15.41
C THR A 49 -15.22 2.51 15.18
N LEU A 50 -14.41 3.11 14.31
CA LEU A 50 -13.03 2.67 14.10
C LEU A 50 -12.13 3.03 15.28
N VAL A 51 -12.29 4.22 15.87
CA VAL A 51 -11.51 4.68 17.04
C VAL A 51 -11.68 3.74 18.22
N GLU A 52 -12.90 3.34 18.53
CA GLU A 52 -13.20 2.39 19.62
C GLU A 52 -12.50 1.04 19.45
N ARG A 53 -12.14 0.67 18.22
CA ARG A 53 -11.50 -0.58 17.86
C ARG A 53 -9.98 -0.48 17.67
N ARG A 54 -9.40 0.72 17.86
CA ARG A 54 -7.95 0.95 17.81
C ARG A 54 -7.25 0.45 19.06
N THR A 55 -7.44 -0.83 19.37
CA THR A 55 -6.85 -1.50 20.53
C THR A 55 -6.51 -2.93 20.18
N LEU A 56 -5.49 -3.46 20.83
CA LEU A 56 -5.09 -4.87 20.75
C LEU A 56 -5.43 -5.57 22.05
N PRO A 57 -5.60 -6.90 22.04
CA PRO A 57 -5.79 -7.65 23.28
C PRO A 57 -4.67 -7.38 24.30
N PRO A 58 -4.96 -7.47 25.62
CA PRO A 58 -3.94 -7.30 26.65
C PRO A 58 -2.73 -8.20 26.38
N THR A 59 -1.53 -7.66 26.57
CA THR A 59 -0.25 -8.34 26.35
C THR A 59 0.07 -8.80 24.92
N PHE A 60 -0.82 -8.58 23.97
CA PHE A 60 -0.65 -9.04 22.58
C PHE A 60 0.67 -8.56 21.94
N VAL A 61 1.03 -7.30 22.15
CA VAL A 61 2.30 -6.73 21.63
C VAL A 61 3.49 -7.52 22.15
N ARG A 62 3.55 -7.75 23.45
CA ARG A 62 4.62 -8.49 24.12
C ARG A 62 4.66 -9.96 23.68
N ASP A 63 3.52 -10.64 23.74
CA ASP A 63 3.44 -12.09 23.65
C ASP A 63 3.37 -12.62 22.22
N VAL A 64 2.88 -11.80 21.28
CA VAL A 64 2.74 -12.18 19.87
C VAL A 64 3.74 -11.40 18.98
N ILE A 65 3.69 -10.07 19.00
CA ILE A 65 4.45 -9.25 18.05
C ILE A 65 5.94 -9.25 18.40
N MET A 66 6.29 -8.99 19.66
CA MET A 66 7.69 -8.85 20.09
C MET A 66 8.41 -10.17 20.30
N LYS A 67 7.69 -11.27 20.52
CA LYS A 67 8.32 -12.55 20.89
C LYS A 67 9.12 -13.19 19.76
N ALA A 68 8.67 -13.04 18.53
CA ALA A 68 9.33 -13.58 17.36
C ALA A 68 9.22 -12.62 16.15
N PRO A 69 9.86 -11.44 16.21
CA PRO A 69 9.82 -10.49 15.11
C PRO A 69 10.48 -11.07 13.86
N SER A 70 9.91 -10.79 12.71
CA SER A 70 10.40 -11.28 11.41
C SER A 70 10.96 -10.12 10.59
N ARG A 71 12.04 -10.40 9.84
CA ARG A 71 12.52 -9.48 8.80
C ARG A 71 11.47 -9.22 7.71
N ASP A 72 10.54 -10.14 7.54
CA ASP A 72 9.45 -10.06 6.59
C ASP A 72 8.20 -9.53 7.30
N MET A 73 7.88 -8.25 7.07
CA MET A 73 6.74 -7.58 7.71
C MET A 73 5.40 -8.22 7.35
N MET A 74 5.25 -8.73 6.13
CA MET A 74 4.03 -9.43 5.70
C MET A 74 3.86 -10.76 6.44
N ASN A 75 4.94 -11.47 6.72
CA ASN A 75 4.90 -12.68 7.57
C ASN A 75 4.51 -12.34 9.00
N SER A 76 5.11 -11.31 9.57
CA SER A 76 4.79 -10.84 10.93
C SER A 76 3.31 -10.45 11.05
N LEU A 77 2.80 -9.70 10.08
CA LEU A 77 1.41 -9.28 10.02
C LEU A 77 0.45 -10.48 9.90
N SER A 78 0.73 -11.41 9.00
CA SER A 78 -0.11 -12.61 8.82
C SER A 78 -0.20 -13.47 10.08
N ARG A 79 0.92 -13.65 10.78
CA ARG A 79 0.96 -14.38 12.06
C ARG A 79 0.15 -13.66 13.14
N SER A 80 0.25 -12.35 13.21
CA SER A 80 -0.52 -11.54 14.15
C SER A 80 -2.03 -11.66 13.91
N ILE A 81 -2.44 -11.63 12.63
CA ILE A 81 -3.85 -11.80 12.27
C ILE A 81 -4.35 -13.18 12.71
N LEU A 82 -3.61 -14.25 12.43
CA LEU A 82 -3.98 -15.60 12.87
C LEU A 82 -4.08 -15.72 14.40
N ASN A 83 -3.18 -15.06 15.14
CA ASN A 83 -3.24 -15.07 16.60
C ASN A 83 -4.46 -14.34 17.16
N LEU A 84 -5.00 -13.33 16.47
CA LEU A 84 -6.21 -12.63 16.91
C LEU A 84 -7.43 -13.55 17.02
N TYR A 85 -7.49 -14.64 16.25
CA TYR A 85 -8.51 -15.67 16.36
C TYR A 85 -8.70 -16.13 17.81
N THR A 86 -7.62 -16.40 18.52
CA THR A 86 -7.64 -16.91 19.89
C THR A 86 -8.30 -15.96 20.90
N TYR A 87 -8.29 -14.65 20.59
CA TYR A 87 -8.86 -13.62 21.45
C TYR A 87 -10.31 -13.26 21.14
N ASP A 88 -10.89 -13.85 20.09
CA ASP A 88 -12.27 -13.60 19.68
C ASP A 88 -13.17 -14.78 20.06
N ALA A 89 -14.03 -14.59 21.06
CA ALA A 89 -14.96 -15.62 21.50
C ALA A 89 -15.98 -16.07 20.44
N LYS A 90 -16.15 -15.29 19.37
CA LYS A 90 -17.02 -15.57 18.21
C LYS A 90 -16.21 -15.73 16.91
N ALA A 91 -14.99 -16.25 17.02
CA ALA A 91 -14.09 -16.36 15.87
C ALA A 91 -14.70 -17.14 14.70
N ASP A 92 -15.42 -18.22 14.99
CA ASP A 92 -16.01 -19.12 13.98
C ASP A 92 -17.44 -18.74 13.54
N ASP A 93 -18.01 -17.66 14.09
CA ASP A 93 -19.32 -17.17 13.68
C ASP A 93 -19.19 -16.41 12.35
N THR A 94 -19.62 -17.06 11.26
CA THR A 94 -19.57 -16.52 9.89
C THR A 94 -20.83 -15.74 9.49
N SER A 95 -21.69 -15.38 10.43
CA SER A 95 -22.83 -14.50 10.16
C SER A 95 -22.34 -13.12 9.68
N ILE A 96 -23.09 -12.52 8.74
CA ILE A 96 -22.72 -11.21 8.17
C ILE A 96 -22.45 -10.14 9.24
N PRO A 97 -23.29 -9.97 10.29
CA PRO A 97 -23.00 -8.99 11.33
C PRO A 97 -21.70 -9.27 12.09
N ASN A 98 -21.37 -10.52 12.36
CA ASN A 98 -20.14 -10.88 13.06
C ASN A 98 -18.91 -10.72 12.16
N VAL A 99 -18.99 -11.10 10.90
CA VAL A 99 -17.90 -10.87 9.93
C VAL A 99 -17.65 -9.39 9.74
N LEU A 100 -18.67 -8.55 9.67
CA LEU A 100 -18.53 -7.09 9.63
C LEU A 100 -17.82 -6.56 10.89
N ARG A 101 -18.21 -7.03 12.08
CA ARG A 101 -17.54 -6.70 13.34
C ARG A 101 -16.05 -7.03 13.28
N GLN A 102 -15.72 -8.24 12.84
CA GLN A 102 -14.32 -8.70 12.69
C GLN A 102 -13.55 -7.86 11.68
N CYS A 103 -14.14 -7.52 10.53
CA CYS A 103 -13.53 -6.68 9.54
C CYS A 103 -13.25 -5.25 10.06
N LEU A 104 -14.20 -4.65 10.77
CA LEU A 104 -14.01 -3.33 11.39
C LEU A 104 -12.89 -3.35 12.44
N ASN A 105 -12.80 -4.42 13.24
CA ASN A 105 -11.69 -4.61 14.16
C ASN A 105 -10.34 -4.68 13.43
N LEU A 106 -10.25 -5.49 12.37
CA LEU A 106 -9.04 -5.65 11.60
C LEU A 106 -8.61 -4.36 10.90
N ILE A 107 -9.54 -3.63 10.29
CA ILE A 107 -9.26 -2.32 9.67
C ILE A 107 -8.64 -1.37 10.69
N SER A 108 -9.17 -1.34 11.91
CA SER A 108 -8.67 -0.47 12.99
C SER A 108 -7.36 -0.95 13.60
N GLN A 109 -7.09 -2.25 13.61
CA GLN A 109 -5.91 -2.86 14.23
C GLN A 109 -4.71 -2.97 13.29
N PHE A 110 -4.92 -3.04 11.97
CA PHE A 110 -3.84 -3.19 10.99
C PHE A 110 -2.71 -2.17 11.15
N PRO A 111 -2.97 -0.86 11.33
CA PRO A 111 -1.90 0.11 11.55
C PRO A 111 -0.99 -0.25 12.73
N MET A 112 -1.56 -0.69 13.86
CA MET A 112 -0.80 -1.12 15.02
C MET A 112 -0.02 -2.40 14.76
N LEU A 113 -0.64 -3.40 14.15
CA LEU A 113 0.02 -4.68 13.83
C LEU A 113 1.23 -4.46 12.90
N MET A 114 1.06 -3.60 11.91
CA MET A 114 2.09 -3.29 10.92
C MET A 114 3.24 -2.49 11.55
N VAL A 115 2.94 -1.40 12.22
CA VAL A 115 3.94 -0.50 12.81
C VAL A 115 4.68 -1.17 13.98
N TYR A 116 3.96 -1.84 14.86
CA TYR A 116 4.58 -2.53 16.00
C TYR A 116 5.43 -3.73 15.55
N GLY A 117 5.01 -4.43 14.50
CA GLY A 117 5.83 -5.48 13.88
C GLY A 117 7.17 -4.95 13.36
N TYR A 118 7.14 -3.78 12.73
CA TYR A 118 8.33 -3.10 12.24
C TYR A 118 9.25 -2.66 13.40
N HIS A 119 8.72 -2.03 14.43
CA HIS A 119 9.50 -1.61 15.60
C HIS A 119 10.06 -2.80 16.38
N ALA A 120 9.31 -3.88 16.52
CA ALA A 120 9.78 -5.09 17.19
C ALA A 120 10.99 -5.71 16.45
N TYR A 121 10.95 -5.73 15.13
CA TYR A 121 12.07 -6.21 14.32
C TYR A 121 13.31 -5.32 14.48
N ASN A 122 13.14 -3.99 14.34
CA ASN A 122 14.25 -3.06 14.48
C ASN A 122 14.87 -3.09 15.89
N TYR A 123 14.05 -3.19 16.93
CA TYR A 123 14.53 -3.39 18.30
C TYR A 123 15.39 -4.64 18.44
N ARG A 124 14.98 -5.75 17.84
CA ARG A 124 15.78 -6.98 17.80
C ARG A 124 17.12 -6.80 17.08
N MET A 125 17.16 -5.90 16.10
CA MET A 125 18.38 -5.59 15.34
C MET A 125 19.29 -4.56 16.04
N GLY A 126 18.89 -4.04 17.18
CA GLY A 126 19.69 -3.16 18.04
C GLY A 126 19.23 -1.70 18.11
N ASP A 127 18.11 -1.37 17.48
CA ASP A 127 17.51 -0.04 17.59
C ASP A 127 16.75 0.12 18.93
N ASP A 128 16.43 1.35 19.28
CA ASP A 128 15.59 1.64 20.44
C ASP A 128 14.14 1.19 20.20
N LEU A 129 13.48 0.73 21.26
CA LEU A 129 12.09 0.36 21.22
C LEU A 129 11.20 1.53 21.63
N PHE A 130 10.26 1.87 20.76
CA PHE A 130 9.15 2.75 21.09
C PHE A 130 7.85 2.20 20.54
N ILE A 131 6.81 2.19 21.36
CA ILE A 131 5.48 1.70 21.03
C ILE A 131 4.49 2.80 21.44
N TYR A 132 3.93 3.48 20.46
CA TYR A 132 2.97 4.56 20.68
C TYR A 132 1.55 4.07 20.43
N ALA A 133 0.64 4.38 21.33
CA ALA A 133 -0.78 4.14 21.11
C ALA A 133 -1.33 5.09 20.03
N PRO A 134 -2.28 4.63 19.20
CA PRO A 134 -2.96 5.51 18.26
C PRO A 134 -3.77 6.58 18.99
N SER A 135 -3.82 7.78 18.43
CA SER A 135 -4.65 8.89 18.93
C SER A 135 -6.07 8.76 18.39
N PRO A 136 -7.11 8.95 19.23
CA PRO A 136 -8.50 8.94 18.78
C PRO A 136 -8.86 10.09 17.85
N GLU A 137 -8.09 11.18 17.89
CA GLU A 137 -8.34 12.41 17.12
C GLU A 137 -7.74 12.36 15.71
N LEU A 138 -6.80 11.45 15.47
CA LEU A 138 -6.09 11.34 14.20
C LEU A 138 -6.78 10.36 13.24
N SER A 139 -6.63 10.62 11.93
CA SER A 139 -6.98 9.68 10.88
C SER A 139 -6.08 8.44 10.89
N THR A 140 -6.45 7.43 10.13
CA THR A 140 -5.63 6.21 9.95
C THR A 140 -4.23 6.55 9.43
N ALA A 141 -4.11 7.36 8.38
CA ALA A 141 -2.83 7.75 7.81
C ALA A 141 -1.97 8.55 8.80
N GLU A 142 -2.55 9.50 9.50
CA GLU A 142 -1.85 10.29 10.53
C GLU A 142 -1.36 9.40 11.67
N ASN A 143 -2.18 8.47 12.13
CA ASN A 143 -1.78 7.51 13.17
C ASN A 143 -0.62 6.63 12.73
N ILE A 144 -0.62 6.14 11.50
CA ILE A 144 0.50 5.35 10.97
C ILE A 144 1.80 6.14 11.06
N LEU A 145 1.81 7.39 10.58
CA LEU A 145 3.01 8.23 10.61
C LEU A 145 3.44 8.58 12.03
N MET A 146 2.49 8.95 12.89
CA MET A 146 2.76 9.29 14.29
C MET A 146 3.35 8.10 15.05
N MET A 147 2.78 6.91 14.89
CA MET A 147 3.25 5.70 15.56
C MET A 147 4.59 5.20 15.00
N LEU A 148 4.86 5.43 13.71
CA LEU A 148 6.05 4.96 13.02
C LEU A 148 7.31 5.73 13.44
N ARG A 149 7.19 7.02 13.73
CA ARG A 149 8.33 7.91 14.00
C ARG A 149 8.58 8.07 15.48
N GLU A 150 9.85 8.02 15.85
CA GLU A 150 10.28 8.21 17.25
C GLU A 150 9.83 9.56 17.83
N ASP A 151 9.98 10.64 17.06
CA ASP A 151 9.59 12.00 17.44
C ASP A 151 8.08 12.28 17.27
N ARG A 152 7.31 11.32 16.73
CA ARG A 152 5.87 11.40 16.41
C ARG A 152 5.50 12.51 15.40
N LYS A 153 6.48 13.09 14.72
CA LYS A 153 6.26 14.23 13.84
C LYS A 153 6.05 13.78 12.39
N TYR A 154 5.17 14.46 11.73
CA TYR A 154 4.92 14.31 10.29
C TYR A 154 4.40 15.64 9.73
N THR A 155 4.55 15.85 8.43
CA THR A 155 3.96 17.02 7.77
C THR A 155 2.54 16.70 7.30
N LYS A 156 1.74 17.75 7.12
CA LYS A 156 0.39 17.62 6.57
C LYS A 156 0.42 16.96 5.17
N LEU A 157 1.44 17.29 4.37
CA LEU A 157 1.60 16.70 3.04
C LEU A 157 1.91 15.21 3.11
N GLU A 158 2.78 14.77 4.01
CA GLU A 158 3.08 13.35 4.23
C GLU A 158 1.82 12.55 4.60
N ALA A 159 1.03 13.07 5.53
CA ALA A 159 -0.22 12.41 5.94
C ALA A 159 -1.22 12.34 4.79
N LYS A 160 -1.35 13.39 4.00
CA LYS A 160 -2.22 13.45 2.82
C LYS A 160 -1.79 12.44 1.75
N ILE A 161 -0.50 12.31 1.51
CA ILE A 161 0.04 11.36 0.52
C ILE A 161 -0.14 9.92 0.98
N LEU A 162 0.11 9.62 2.25
CA LEU A 162 -0.14 8.28 2.79
C LEU A 162 -1.62 7.92 2.73
N ASP A 163 -2.52 8.83 3.09
CA ASP A 163 -3.96 8.65 2.97
C ASP A 163 -4.36 8.37 1.52
N MET A 164 -3.84 9.14 0.58
CA MET A 164 -4.04 8.93 -0.85
C MET A 164 -3.53 7.56 -1.30
N ALA A 165 -2.35 7.15 -0.86
CA ALA A 165 -1.80 5.83 -1.17
C ALA A 165 -2.72 4.71 -0.66
N LEU A 166 -3.23 4.84 0.56
CA LEU A 166 -4.19 3.88 1.12
C LEU A 166 -5.46 3.81 0.26
N VAL A 167 -6.04 4.95 -0.11
CA VAL A 167 -7.26 5.00 -0.96
C VAL A 167 -7.03 4.34 -2.32
N LEU A 168 -5.91 4.64 -2.99
CA LEU A 168 -5.60 4.10 -4.32
C LEU A 168 -5.32 2.60 -4.33
N HIS A 169 -5.04 1.99 -3.17
CA HIS A 169 -4.77 0.56 -3.04
C HIS A 169 -5.93 -0.24 -2.41
N MET A 170 -7.09 0.39 -2.11
CA MET A 170 -8.18 -0.29 -1.40
C MET A 170 -8.90 -1.34 -2.24
N ASP A 171 -9.08 -1.11 -3.53
CA ASP A 171 -9.78 -2.02 -4.43
C ASP A 171 -9.16 -2.01 -5.82
N HIS A 172 -9.06 -3.19 -6.41
CA HIS A 172 -8.61 -3.38 -7.79
C HIS A 172 -9.48 -4.42 -8.51
N GLY A 173 -10.68 -4.69 -8.02
CA GLY A 173 -11.61 -5.69 -8.55
C GLY A 173 -11.23 -7.13 -8.18
N GLY A 174 -12.11 -8.06 -8.55
CA GLY A 174 -12.04 -9.48 -8.17
C GLY A 174 -10.92 -10.29 -8.83
N GLY A 175 -10.24 -9.73 -9.83
CA GLY A 175 -9.25 -10.45 -10.64
C GLY A 175 -7.85 -10.55 -10.04
N ASN A 176 -7.56 -9.84 -8.95
CA ASN A 176 -6.25 -9.96 -8.30
C ASN A 176 -6.17 -11.22 -7.41
N ASN A 177 -4.94 -11.71 -7.22
CA ASN A 177 -4.72 -13.01 -6.60
C ASN A 177 -5.14 -13.08 -5.13
N SER A 178 -4.97 -12.02 -4.35
CA SER A 178 -5.39 -12.00 -2.96
C SER A 178 -6.91 -11.92 -2.79
N THR A 179 -7.62 -11.17 -3.64
CA THR A 179 -9.08 -11.16 -3.67
C THR A 179 -9.63 -12.53 -4.07
N PHE A 180 -9.06 -13.15 -5.10
CA PHE A 180 -9.40 -14.51 -5.51
C PHE A 180 -9.19 -15.52 -4.37
N THR A 181 -8.04 -15.43 -3.68
CA THR A 181 -7.74 -16.27 -2.51
C THR A 181 -8.78 -16.06 -1.41
N THR A 182 -9.18 -14.81 -1.14
CA THR A 182 -10.23 -14.50 -0.17
C THR A 182 -11.53 -15.20 -0.51
N HIS A 183 -11.97 -15.14 -1.75
CA HIS A 183 -13.19 -15.82 -2.21
C HIS A 183 -13.10 -17.34 -2.06
N VAL A 184 -11.99 -17.94 -2.50
CA VAL A 184 -11.77 -19.39 -2.42
C VAL A 184 -11.78 -19.87 -0.98
N VAL A 185 -11.03 -19.21 -0.10
CA VAL A 185 -10.92 -19.60 1.32
C VAL A 185 -12.25 -19.37 2.05
N THR A 186 -12.92 -18.23 1.80
CA THR A 186 -14.25 -17.94 2.38
C THR A 186 -15.28 -18.99 1.98
N SER A 187 -15.24 -19.50 0.75
CA SER A 187 -16.20 -20.50 0.25
C SER A 187 -16.15 -21.83 1.01
N SER A 188 -15.06 -22.08 1.74
CA SER A 188 -14.95 -23.27 2.61
C SER A 188 -15.71 -23.12 3.94
N GLY A 189 -16.22 -21.93 4.25
CA GLY A 189 -16.93 -21.64 5.51
C GLY A 189 -15.99 -21.40 6.69
N THR A 190 -14.69 -21.15 6.45
CA THR A 190 -13.72 -20.86 7.51
C THR A 190 -13.88 -19.44 8.07
N ASP A 191 -13.18 -19.17 9.18
CA ASP A 191 -13.20 -17.90 9.89
C ASP A 191 -12.54 -16.74 9.13
N THR A 192 -12.86 -15.53 9.51
CA THR A 192 -12.33 -14.30 8.92
C THR A 192 -10.81 -14.17 9.05
N TYR A 193 -10.26 -14.54 10.20
CA TYR A 193 -8.81 -14.41 10.47
C TYR A 193 -8.00 -15.32 9.56
N SER A 194 -8.39 -16.57 9.40
CA SER A 194 -7.75 -17.51 8.46
C SER A 194 -7.87 -17.03 7.02
N THR A 195 -9.01 -16.48 6.63
CA THR A 195 -9.24 -15.93 5.29
C THR A 195 -8.33 -14.76 4.99
N ILE A 196 -8.24 -13.79 5.88
CA ILE A 196 -7.40 -12.60 5.69
C ILE A 196 -5.91 -12.97 5.73
N ALA A 197 -5.50 -13.87 6.63
CA ALA A 197 -4.12 -14.36 6.67
C ALA A 197 -3.72 -15.08 5.36
N ALA A 198 -4.62 -15.88 4.78
CA ALA A 198 -4.40 -16.51 3.47
C ALA A 198 -4.27 -15.47 2.34
N ALA A 199 -5.11 -14.44 2.34
CA ALA A 199 -5.02 -13.33 1.39
C ALA A 199 -3.70 -12.57 1.53
N MET A 200 -3.24 -12.33 2.75
CA MET A 200 -1.94 -11.71 3.04
C MET A 200 -0.78 -12.59 2.56
N ALA A 201 -0.86 -13.91 2.73
CA ALA A 201 0.13 -14.86 2.22
C ALA A 201 0.20 -14.83 0.69
N SER A 202 -0.94 -14.69 0.02
CA SER A 202 -1.01 -14.50 -1.44
C SER A 202 -0.36 -13.17 -1.85
N LEU A 203 -0.70 -12.08 -1.17
CA LEU A 203 -0.16 -10.74 -1.44
C LEU A 203 1.36 -10.68 -1.26
N LYS A 204 1.89 -11.39 -0.27
CA LYS A 204 3.33 -11.48 0.01
C LYS A 204 4.15 -12.04 -1.15
N GLY A 205 3.55 -12.83 -2.03
CA GLY A 205 4.23 -13.46 -3.14
C GLY A 205 4.88 -12.46 -4.10
N PRO A 206 6.13 -12.71 -4.57
CA PRO A 206 6.88 -11.76 -5.40
C PRO A 206 6.26 -11.48 -6.77
N LYS A 207 5.32 -12.32 -7.20
CA LYS A 207 4.59 -12.13 -8.46
C LYS A 207 3.28 -11.34 -8.29
N HIS A 208 2.93 -10.96 -7.06
CA HIS A 208 1.71 -10.24 -6.75
C HIS A 208 2.02 -8.91 -6.04
N GLY A 209 2.34 -8.92 -4.76
CA GLY A 209 2.63 -7.70 -3.99
C GLY A 209 4.10 -7.27 -4.00
N GLY A 210 4.97 -7.96 -4.73
CA GLY A 210 6.41 -7.68 -4.76
C GLY A 210 6.85 -6.61 -5.77
N ALA A 211 5.94 -5.99 -6.52
CA ALA A 211 6.29 -5.05 -7.57
C ALA A 211 6.90 -3.75 -7.01
N ASN A 212 6.33 -3.21 -5.94
CA ASN A 212 6.80 -1.97 -5.32
C ASN A 212 8.27 -2.05 -4.87
N ILE A 213 8.64 -3.08 -4.12
CA ILE A 213 10.02 -3.25 -3.65
C ILE A 213 11.00 -3.46 -4.82
N LYS A 214 10.54 -4.08 -5.91
CA LYS A 214 11.35 -4.25 -7.12
C LYS A 214 11.61 -2.93 -7.85
N VAL A 215 10.63 -2.03 -7.88
CA VAL A 215 10.80 -0.68 -8.41
C VAL A 215 11.86 0.06 -7.61
N THR A 216 11.74 0.09 -6.29
CA THR A 216 12.72 0.75 -5.41
C THR A 216 14.14 0.21 -5.63
N GLN A 217 14.31 -1.11 -5.59
CA GLN A 217 15.62 -1.75 -5.79
C GLN A 217 16.20 -1.49 -7.18
N MET A 218 15.37 -1.48 -8.23
CA MET A 218 15.81 -1.16 -9.59
C MET A 218 16.32 0.29 -9.68
N PHE A 219 15.62 1.25 -9.07
CA PHE A 219 16.06 2.64 -9.07
C PHE A 219 17.32 2.86 -8.21
N GLU A 220 17.49 2.14 -7.12
CA GLU A 220 18.73 2.14 -6.34
C GLU A 220 19.91 1.64 -7.17
N ASP A 221 19.77 0.50 -7.84
CA ASP A 221 20.81 -0.03 -8.74
C ASP A 221 21.10 0.95 -9.90
N MET A 222 20.06 1.58 -10.45
CA MET A 222 20.19 2.60 -11.49
C MET A 222 21.00 3.80 -10.99
N LYS A 223 20.64 4.35 -9.83
CA LYS A 223 21.33 5.52 -9.23
C LYS A 223 22.80 5.25 -8.96
N GLU A 224 23.17 4.03 -8.58
CA GLU A 224 24.55 3.64 -8.34
C GLU A 224 25.37 3.49 -9.64
N LYS A 225 24.72 3.10 -10.74
CA LYS A 225 25.40 2.80 -12.01
C LYS A 225 25.46 3.96 -12.99
N LEU A 226 24.54 4.92 -12.88
CA LEU A 226 24.57 6.12 -13.70
C LEU A 226 25.59 7.12 -13.15
N SER A 227 26.42 7.67 -14.02
CA SER A 227 27.32 8.77 -13.67
C SER A 227 26.59 10.10 -13.61
N ASP A 228 25.59 10.28 -14.45
CA ASP A 228 24.71 11.45 -14.51
C ASP A 228 23.24 11.03 -14.70
N TRP A 229 22.41 11.35 -13.69
CA TRP A 229 20.99 11.01 -13.72
C TRP A 229 20.17 11.87 -14.73
N GLU A 230 20.75 12.96 -15.20
CA GLU A 230 20.15 13.86 -16.20
C GLU A 230 20.51 13.47 -17.63
N ASP A 231 21.52 12.60 -17.82
CA ASP A 231 21.93 12.11 -19.12
C ASP A 231 20.96 11.07 -19.67
N LYS A 232 20.18 11.50 -20.68
CA LYS A 232 19.19 10.66 -21.35
C LYS A 232 19.79 9.43 -22.02
N ASP A 233 21.00 9.52 -22.54
CA ASP A 233 21.65 8.41 -23.23
C ASP A 233 22.12 7.34 -22.23
N GLU A 234 22.66 7.75 -21.09
CA GLU A 234 22.98 6.82 -20.01
C GLU A 234 21.73 6.11 -19.47
N VAL A 235 20.64 6.85 -19.23
CA VAL A 235 19.37 6.26 -18.76
C VAL A 235 18.82 5.29 -19.81
N ARG A 236 18.79 5.67 -21.07
CA ARG A 236 18.31 4.80 -22.17
C ARG A 236 19.15 3.52 -22.27
N LYS A 237 20.46 3.64 -22.15
CA LYS A 237 21.36 2.49 -22.15
C LYS A 237 21.05 1.55 -20.99
N TYR A 238 20.88 2.07 -19.78
CA TYR A 238 20.53 1.26 -18.61
C TYR A 238 19.19 0.51 -18.79
N LEU A 239 18.16 1.18 -19.32
CA LEU A 239 16.87 0.56 -19.61
C LEU A 239 16.99 -0.55 -20.67
N ASN A 240 17.82 -0.35 -21.70
CA ASN A 240 18.13 -1.40 -22.66
C ASN A 240 18.86 -2.59 -22.00
N ASP A 241 19.83 -2.33 -21.12
CA ASP A 241 20.56 -3.37 -20.39
C ASP A 241 19.64 -4.17 -19.47
N LEU A 242 18.61 -3.54 -18.88
CA LEU A 242 17.56 -4.24 -18.13
C LEU A 242 16.82 -5.24 -19.04
N LEU A 243 16.33 -4.80 -20.20
CA LEU A 243 15.58 -5.65 -21.13
C LEU A 243 16.44 -6.76 -21.75
N GLU A 244 17.74 -6.53 -21.92
CA GLU A 244 18.73 -7.49 -22.40
C GLU A 244 19.27 -8.44 -21.32
N LYS A 245 18.74 -8.36 -20.10
CA LYS A 245 19.12 -9.17 -18.94
C LYS A 245 20.59 -8.98 -18.50
N LYS A 246 21.11 -7.77 -18.68
CA LYS A 246 22.49 -7.41 -18.34
C LYS A 246 22.60 -6.59 -17.06
N ALA A 247 21.51 -5.95 -16.62
CA ALA A 247 21.48 -5.09 -15.44
C ALA A 247 20.52 -5.59 -14.37
N PHE A 248 20.69 -5.10 -13.13
CA PHE A 248 19.88 -5.38 -11.95
C PHE A 248 19.74 -6.91 -11.69
N ASP A 249 18.52 -7.43 -11.69
CA ASP A 249 18.24 -8.84 -11.39
C ASP A 249 18.28 -9.76 -12.63
N LYS A 250 18.64 -9.23 -13.78
CA LYS A 250 18.80 -9.95 -15.06
C LYS A 250 17.55 -10.70 -15.53
N LYS A 251 16.35 -10.26 -15.10
CA LYS A 251 15.09 -10.87 -15.52
C LYS A 251 14.53 -10.27 -16.82
N GLY A 252 15.07 -9.16 -17.28
CA GLY A 252 14.66 -8.52 -18.51
C GLY A 252 13.37 -7.70 -18.38
N LEU A 253 13.13 -7.12 -17.19
CA LEU A 253 11.95 -6.33 -16.89
C LEU A 253 12.34 -4.92 -16.44
N ILE A 254 11.53 -3.94 -16.83
CA ILE A 254 11.53 -2.62 -16.26
C ILE A 254 10.34 -2.60 -15.28
N TYR A 255 10.65 -2.67 -13.98
CA TYR A 255 9.63 -2.77 -12.95
C TYR A 255 8.83 -1.47 -12.81
N GLY A 256 7.55 -1.60 -12.46
CA GLY A 256 6.64 -0.46 -12.41
C GLY A 256 6.03 -0.06 -13.75
N MET A 257 6.43 -0.74 -14.84
CA MET A 257 5.92 -0.51 -16.19
C MET A 257 5.02 -1.64 -16.63
N GLY A 258 3.86 -1.28 -17.19
CA GLY A 258 2.87 -2.22 -17.71
C GLY A 258 1.83 -2.65 -16.67
N HIS A 259 0.67 -3.01 -17.16
CA HIS A 259 -0.45 -3.50 -16.35
C HIS A 259 -1.34 -4.45 -17.15
N ALA A 260 -1.85 -5.49 -16.51
CA ALA A 260 -2.68 -6.49 -17.17
C ALA A 260 -4.03 -5.93 -17.67
N ILE A 261 -4.58 -4.92 -16.99
CA ILE A 261 -5.89 -4.34 -17.27
C ILE A 261 -5.76 -2.97 -17.95
N TYR A 262 -4.90 -2.09 -17.45
CA TYR A 262 -4.75 -0.73 -17.96
C TYR A 262 -3.80 -0.69 -19.17
N SER A 263 -4.36 -0.58 -20.36
CA SER A 263 -3.58 -0.55 -21.60
C SER A 263 -3.14 0.85 -22.04
N VAL A 264 -3.78 1.90 -21.52
CA VAL A 264 -3.50 3.30 -21.90
C VAL A 264 -2.79 4.04 -20.78
N SER A 265 -3.39 4.05 -19.58
CA SER A 265 -2.80 4.63 -18.37
C SER A 265 -3.40 3.95 -17.14
N ASP A 266 -2.64 3.90 -16.05
CA ASP A 266 -3.16 3.52 -14.74
C ASP A 266 -3.62 4.80 -14.02
N PRO A 267 -4.94 5.00 -13.78
CA PRO A 267 -5.44 6.21 -13.17
C PRO A 267 -4.89 6.45 -11.76
N ARG A 268 -4.46 5.39 -11.07
CA ARG A 268 -3.84 5.48 -9.75
C ARG A 268 -2.45 6.10 -9.85
N ALA A 269 -1.66 5.72 -10.84
CA ALA A 269 -0.35 6.30 -11.09
C ALA A 269 -0.47 7.79 -11.48
N ASP A 270 -1.44 8.12 -12.34
CA ASP A 270 -1.67 9.49 -12.78
C ASP A 270 -2.03 10.42 -11.59
N ILE A 271 -2.92 9.96 -10.70
CA ILE A 271 -3.29 10.70 -9.48
C ILE A 271 -2.09 10.83 -8.54
N PHE A 272 -1.39 9.73 -8.27
CA PHE A 272 -0.32 9.68 -7.28
C PHE A 272 0.89 10.52 -7.66
N LYS A 273 1.24 10.54 -8.94
CA LYS A 273 2.36 11.31 -9.50
C LYS A 273 2.35 12.78 -9.07
N VAL A 274 1.20 13.44 -9.09
CA VAL A 274 1.06 14.85 -8.73
C VAL A 274 1.50 15.10 -7.29
N PHE A 275 1.11 14.23 -6.37
CA PHE A 275 1.43 14.34 -4.95
C PHE A 275 2.88 13.95 -4.65
N VAL A 276 3.40 12.95 -5.34
CA VAL A 276 4.81 12.55 -5.23
C VAL A 276 5.74 13.67 -5.67
N LYS A 277 5.39 14.41 -6.70
CA LYS A 277 6.14 15.60 -7.12
C LYS A 277 6.20 16.67 -6.04
N GLN A 278 5.08 16.93 -5.35
CA GLN A 278 5.03 17.88 -4.24
C GLN A 278 5.88 17.41 -3.05
N LEU A 279 5.81 16.12 -2.72
CA LEU A 279 6.60 15.54 -1.63
C LEU A 279 8.10 15.61 -1.95
N ALA A 280 8.51 15.29 -3.17
CA ALA A 280 9.90 15.38 -3.60
C ALA A 280 10.45 16.80 -3.40
N LYS A 281 9.67 17.83 -3.72
CA LYS A 281 10.03 19.22 -3.46
C LYS A 281 10.16 19.52 -1.96
N GLU A 282 9.22 19.07 -1.14
CA GLU A 282 9.28 19.25 0.32
C GLU A 282 10.51 18.57 0.93
N LYS A 283 10.90 17.40 0.41
CA LYS A 283 12.03 16.61 0.92
C LYS A 283 13.37 16.90 0.27
N GLY A 284 13.43 17.79 -0.72
CA GLY A 284 14.65 18.08 -1.48
C GLY A 284 15.11 16.94 -2.37
N CYS A 285 14.19 16.11 -2.86
CA CYS A 285 14.43 14.94 -3.71
C CYS A 285 14.01 15.17 -5.16
N GLU A 286 14.04 16.41 -5.66
CA GLU A 286 13.59 16.75 -7.01
C GLU A 286 14.41 16.05 -8.09
N LYS A 287 15.69 15.81 -7.86
CA LYS A 287 16.54 15.08 -8.81
C LYS A 287 16.14 13.62 -8.94
N GLU A 288 15.77 12.99 -7.82
CA GLU A 288 15.24 11.63 -7.83
C GLU A 288 13.90 11.55 -8.57
N TYR A 289 12.99 12.47 -8.27
CA TYR A 289 11.71 12.55 -8.99
C TYR A 289 11.92 12.76 -10.49
N ALA A 290 12.85 13.63 -10.88
CA ALA A 290 13.17 13.86 -12.29
C ALA A 290 13.68 12.60 -12.99
N LEU A 291 14.46 11.76 -12.30
CA LEU A 291 14.90 10.46 -12.83
C LEU A 291 13.70 9.52 -13.04
N TYR A 292 12.80 9.42 -12.07
CA TYR A 292 11.55 8.63 -12.22
C TYR A 292 10.72 9.13 -13.41
N GLU A 293 10.53 10.44 -13.53
CA GLU A 293 9.78 11.02 -14.64
C GLU A 293 10.44 10.74 -16.01
N MET A 294 11.77 10.83 -16.10
CA MET A 294 12.52 10.48 -17.30
C MET A 294 12.32 9.02 -17.68
N VAL A 295 12.39 8.10 -16.72
CA VAL A 295 12.16 6.67 -16.96
C VAL A 295 10.71 6.40 -17.37
N GLU A 296 9.73 7.06 -16.73
CA GLU A 296 8.31 6.94 -17.10
C GLU A 296 8.07 7.25 -18.58
N HIS A 297 8.70 8.33 -19.08
CA HIS A 297 8.54 8.73 -20.48
C HIS A 297 9.35 7.87 -21.45
N MET A 298 10.54 7.46 -21.07
CA MET A 298 11.47 6.72 -21.94
C MET A 298 11.18 5.22 -22.00
N ALA A 299 10.77 4.61 -20.90
CA ALA A 299 10.58 3.17 -20.82
C ALA A 299 9.57 2.60 -21.84
N PRO A 300 8.41 3.22 -22.09
CA PRO A 300 7.51 2.75 -23.14
C PRO A 300 8.14 2.67 -24.52
N GLU A 301 8.96 3.65 -24.90
CA GLU A 301 9.67 3.67 -26.18
C GLU A 301 10.69 2.53 -26.27
N VAL A 302 11.50 2.35 -25.22
CA VAL A 302 12.52 1.30 -25.15
C VAL A 302 11.89 -0.09 -25.19
N ILE A 303 10.78 -0.30 -24.47
CA ILE A 303 10.03 -1.56 -24.48
C ILE A 303 9.45 -1.82 -25.88
N ALA A 304 8.85 -0.80 -26.50
CA ALA A 304 8.30 -0.91 -27.86
C ALA A 304 9.36 -1.31 -28.89
N GLU A 305 10.51 -0.68 -28.87
CA GLU A 305 11.63 -0.98 -29.78
C GLU A 305 12.15 -2.41 -29.60
N LYS A 306 12.37 -2.85 -28.35
CA LYS A 306 12.98 -4.14 -28.02
C LYS A 306 12.02 -5.31 -28.07
N ARG A 307 10.79 -5.13 -27.62
CA ARG A 307 9.80 -6.22 -27.44
C ARG A 307 8.69 -6.22 -28.47
N LYS A 308 8.57 -5.18 -29.29
CA LYS A 308 7.45 -4.99 -30.24
C LYS A 308 6.09 -4.93 -29.54
N ILE A 309 6.06 -4.41 -28.30
CA ILE A 309 4.85 -4.25 -27.48
C ILE A 309 4.56 -2.74 -27.41
N TYR A 310 3.41 -2.33 -27.91
CA TYR A 310 3.04 -0.92 -28.10
C TYR A 310 1.87 -0.48 -27.20
N LYS A 311 1.29 -1.40 -26.41
CA LYS A 311 0.17 -1.12 -25.52
C LYS A 311 0.40 -1.78 -24.15
N GLY A 312 -0.14 -1.17 -23.12
CA GLY A 312 -0.06 -1.70 -21.75
C GLY A 312 1.33 -1.63 -21.13
N VAL A 313 2.15 -0.68 -21.55
CA VAL A 313 3.54 -0.50 -21.09
C VAL A 313 3.76 0.80 -20.31
N ASN A 314 2.68 1.50 -19.96
CA ASN A 314 2.75 2.72 -19.17
C ASN A 314 3.03 2.41 -17.67
N ALA A 315 3.46 3.43 -16.93
CA ALA A 315 3.68 3.32 -15.50
C ALA A 315 2.40 2.88 -14.78
N ASN A 316 2.55 1.94 -13.87
CA ASN A 316 1.49 1.50 -12.95
C ASN A 316 1.64 2.16 -11.57
N VAL A 317 0.73 1.87 -10.64
CA VAL A 317 0.73 2.50 -9.32
C VAL A 317 2.03 2.27 -8.52
N ASP A 318 2.68 1.12 -8.71
CA ASP A 318 3.92 0.77 -8.00
C ASP A 318 5.11 1.62 -8.42
N PHE A 319 5.05 2.22 -9.61
CA PHE A 319 6.14 3.03 -10.13
C PHE A 319 6.47 4.22 -9.23
N TYR A 320 5.48 5.05 -8.92
CA TYR A 320 5.68 6.23 -8.07
C TYR A 320 5.56 5.95 -6.56
N SER A 321 4.81 4.94 -6.17
CA SER A 321 4.72 4.57 -4.75
C SER A 321 6.05 4.02 -4.20
N GLY A 322 6.96 3.57 -5.06
CA GLY A 322 8.31 3.19 -4.68
C GLY A 322 9.22 4.37 -4.29
N LEU A 323 8.88 5.61 -4.67
CA LEU A 323 9.62 6.81 -4.30
C LEU A 323 9.17 7.39 -2.94
N VAL A 324 7.96 7.10 -2.51
CA VAL A 324 7.37 7.57 -1.24
C VAL A 324 7.84 6.75 -0.05
#